data_74913fa95bd571dbc9a4da769131109b
#
_entry.id   74913fa95bd571dbc9a4da769131109b
#
_cell.length_a   1.000
_cell.length_b   1.000
_cell.length_c   1.000
_cell.angle_alpha   90.00
_cell.angle_beta   90.00
_cell.angle_gamma   90.00
#
_symmetry.space_group_name_H-M   'P 1'
#
loop_
_entity.id
_entity.type
_entity.pdbx_description
1 polymer ?
#
loop_
_entity_poly.entity_id
_entity_poly.type
_entity_poly.pdbx_seq_one_letter_code
_entity_poly.pdbx_strand_id
1 'polypeptide(L)'
;MTAAEQQQLIDDHFLFDKPVSPLLTCAGMARDWPDARGIWHNKDKNFLVWINEEDHTRVISMEKGGDMRAVFDRFCKGLNEVERLIKRKGHEYMWNQHLGYILTCPSNLGTGLRAGVHVKLPNLAKVRKL
;
A
#
# COMPACT_ATOMS: atom_id res chain seq x y z
N MET A 1 1.14 -13.94 15.12
CA MET A 1 0.07 -12.95 15.31
C MET A 1 -1.19 -13.68 15.76
N THR A 2 -1.75 -13.29 16.88
CA THR A 2 -3.03 -13.84 17.38
C THR A 2 -4.22 -13.25 16.60
N ALA A 3 -5.38 -13.90 16.65
CA ALA A 3 -6.58 -13.36 16.00
C ALA A 3 -7.00 -11.98 16.54
N ALA A 4 -6.76 -11.72 17.83
CA ALA A 4 -7.04 -10.43 18.44
C ALA A 4 -6.11 -9.32 17.94
N GLU A 5 -4.81 -9.60 17.81
CA GLU A 5 -3.84 -8.66 17.23
C GLU A 5 -4.15 -8.39 15.76
N GLN A 6 -4.55 -9.42 15.02
CA GLN A 6 -4.97 -9.26 13.63
C GLN A 6 -6.19 -8.36 13.51
N GLN A 7 -7.22 -8.59 14.32
CA GLN A 7 -8.43 -7.78 14.30
C GLN A 7 -8.13 -6.32 14.67
N GLN A 8 -7.28 -6.07 15.68
CA GLN A 8 -6.87 -4.73 16.05
C GLN A 8 -6.18 -3.98 14.89
N LEU A 9 -5.31 -4.67 14.14
CA LEU A 9 -4.64 -4.08 12.98
C LEU A 9 -5.60 -3.79 11.82
N ILE A 10 -6.62 -4.63 11.63
CA ILE A 10 -7.69 -4.41 10.65
C ILE A 10 -8.51 -3.16 11.05
N ASP A 11 -8.92 -3.07 12.30
CA ASP A 11 -9.70 -1.95 12.82
C ASP A 11 -8.93 -0.63 12.75
N ASP A 12 -7.62 -0.68 12.95
CA ASP A 12 -6.71 0.47 12.79
C ASP A 12 -6.41 0.79 11.31
N HIS A 13 -6.94 0.02 10.36
CA HIS A 13 -6.66 0.13 8.91
C HIS A 13 -5.19 -0.09 8.52
N PHE A 14 -4.46 -0.86 9.29
CA PHE A 14 -3.05 -1.20 9.02
C PHE A 14 -2.86 -2.58 8.43
N LEU A 15 -3.76 -3.50 8.69
CA LEU A 15 -3.73 -4.83 8.10
C LEU A 15 -4.64 -4.88 6.87
N PHE A 16 -4.15 -5.52 5.84
CA PHE A 16 -4.89 -5.88 4.65
C PHE A 16 -5.56 -7.26 4.83
N ASP A 17 -6.69 -7.44 4.19
CA ASP A 17 -7.39 -8.73 4.14
C ASP A 17 -6.80 -9.64 3.06
N LYS A 18 -7.07 -10.95 3.21
CA LYS A 18 -6.74 -11.92 2.16
C LYS A 18 -7.39 -11.50 0.84
N PRO A 19 -6.62 -11.42 -0.27
CA PRO A 19 -7.17 -11.11 -1.57
C PRO A 19 -8.27 -12.11 -1.99
N VAL A 20 -9.42 -11.58 -2.36
CA VAL A 20 -10.59 -12.38 -2.81
C VAL A 20 -10.88 -12.21 -4.30
N SER A 21 -10.18 -11.31 -4.98
CA SER A 21 -10.31 -11.11 -6.42
C SER A 21 -9.98 -12.38 -7.18
N PRO A 22 -10.82 -12.85 -8.12
CA PRO A 22 -10.53 -14.01 -8.95
C PRO A 22 -9.18 -13.90 -9.68
N LEU A 23 -8.83 -12.71 -10.16
CA LEU A 23 -7.55 -12.43 -10.81
C LEU A 23 -6.36 -12.74 -9.87
N LEU A 24 -6.38 -12.19 -8.67
CA LEU A 24 -5.30 -12.37 -7.70
C LEU A 24 -5.22 -13.80 -7.17
N THR A 25 -6.38 -14.43 -7.00
CA THR A 25 -6.45 -15.83 -6.58
C THR A 25 -5.85 -16.75 -7.65
N CYS A 26 -6.21 -16.56 -8.92
CA CYS A 26 -5.64 -17.32 -10.03
C CYS A 26 -4.15 -17.04 -10.24
N ALA A 27 -3.68 -15.82 -9.95
CA ALA A 27 -2.26 -15.46 -9.98
C ALA A 27 -1.45 -16.05 -8.79
N GLY A 28 -2.10 -16.72 -7.85
CA GLY A 28 -1.46 -17.33 -6.68
C GLY A 28 -1.17 -16.36 -5.53
N MET A 29 -1.66 -15.12 -5.58
CA MET A 29 -1.39 -14.13 -4.53
C MET A 29 -2.05 -14.47 -3.19
N ALA A 30 -3.10 -15.28 -3.18
CA ALA A 30 -3.76 -15.75 -1.97
C ALA A 30 -3.21 -17.09 -1.44
N ARG A 31 -2.25 -17.69 -2.16
CA ARG A 31 -1.63 -18.96 -1.75
C ARG A 31 -0.84 -18.77 -0.47
N ASP A 32 -0.85 -19.78 0.38
CA ASP A 32 -0.10 -19.83 1.64
C ASP A 32 -0.37 -18.62 2.57
N TRP A 33 -1.55 -18.05 2.46
CA TRP A 33 -1.96 -16.94 3.32
C TRP A 33 -2.13 -17.38 4.79
N PRO A 34 -1.63 -16.62 5.79
CA PRO A 34 -0.95 -15.31 5.70
C PRO A 34 0.59 -15.40 5.70
N ASP A 35 1.17 -16.56 5.40
CA ASP A 35 2.62 -16.76 5.42
C ASP A 35 3.34 -15.82 4.45
N ALA A 36 4.56 -15.39 4.82
CA ALA A 36 5.38 -14.44 4.09
C ALA A 36 4.71 -13.08 3.81
N ARG A 37 3.74 -12.68 4.63
CA ARG A 37 3.14 -11.34 4.63
C ARG A 37 3.61 -10.56 5.83
N GLY A 38 3.73 -9.26 5.65
CA GLY A 38 4.16 -8.40 6.73
C GLY A 38 3.79 -6.95 6.52
N ILE A 39 3.68 -6.26 7.64
CA ILE A 39 3.48 -4.82 7.69
C ILE A 39 4.56 -4.24 8.59
N TRP A 40 5.27 -3.29 8.06
CA TRP A 40 6.13 -2.43 8.86
C TRP A 40 5.51 -1.03 8.93
N HIS A 41 5.59 -0.37 10.06
CA HIS A 41 5.18 1.01 10.22
C HIS A 41 6.12 1.76 11.16
N ASN A 42 6.20 3.08 10.99
CA ASN A 42 6.90 3.95 11.92
C ASN A 42 6.07 4.14 13.22
N LYS A 43 6.69 4.77 14.24
CA LYS A 43 6.05 5.00 15.54
C LYS A 43 4.75 5.78 15.44
N ASP A 44 4.70 6.78 14.56
CA ASP A 44 3.54 7.67 14.39
C ASP A 44 2.45 7.08 13.50
N LYS A 45 2.68 5.86 12.97
CA LYS A 45 1.76 5.14 12.10
C LYS A 45 1.29 5.96 10.88
N ASN A 46 2.15 6.87 10.39
CA ASN A 46 1.88 7.70 9.22
C ASN A 46 2.74 7.35 8.00
N PHE A 47 3.61 6.33 8.16
CA PHE A 47 4.39 5.72 7.09
C PHE A 47 4.42 4.20 7.28
N LEU A 48 3.99 3.46 6.27
CA LEU A 48 3.86 2.01 6.30
C LEU A 48 4.49 1.38 5.06
N VAL A 49 4.93 0.13 5.22
CA VAL A 49 5.34 -0.73 4.11
C VAL A 49 4.61 -2.04 4.23
N TRP A 50 3.81 -2.37 3.24
CA TRP A 50 3.13 -3.66 3.13
C TRP A 50 3.93 -4.60 2.23
N ILE A 51 4.04 -5.84 2.66
CA ILE A 51 4.76 -6.89 1.94
C ILE A 51 3.80 -8.00 1.56
N ASN A 52 3.78 -8.32 0.27
CA ASN A 52 3.01 -9.43 -0.31
C ASN A 52 1.49 -9.38 -0.01
N GLU A 53 0.91 -8.21 -0.09
CA GLU A 53 -0.56 -8.09 -0.10
C GLU A 53 -1.07 -8.36 -1.53
N GLU A 54 -1.52 -7.37 -2.26
CA GLU A 54 -1.89 -7.44 -3.66
C GLU A 54 -0.65 -7.32 -4.56
N ASP A 55 0.23 -6.40 -4.20
CA ASP A 55 1.54 -6.21 -4.81
C ASP A 55 2.65 -6.68 -3.86
N HIS A 56 3.84 -6.98 -4.38
CA HIS A 56 4.95 -7.47 -3.56
C HIS A 56 5.39 -6.46 -2.51
N THR A 57 5.37 -5.18 -2.84
CA THR A 57 5.68 -4.11 -1.90
C THR A 57 4.79 -2.90 -2.17
N ARG A 58 4.17 -2.39 -1.11
CA ARG A 58 3.38 -1.16 -1.18
C ARG A 58 3.87 -0.19 -0.09
N VAL A 59 4.36 0.96 -0.51
CA VAL A 59 4.81 2.04 0.39
C VAL A 59 3.69 3.04 0.55
N ILE A 60 3.32 3.34 1.79
CA ILE A 60 2.16 4.17 2.10
C ILE A 60 2.59 5.31 3.03
N SER A 61 2.26 6.54 2.68
CA SER A 61 2.34 7.70 3.55
C SER A 61 0.96 8.31 3.69
N MET A 62 0.52 8.52 4.91
CA MET A 62 -0.82 9.06 5.19
C MET A 62 -0.79 10.01 6.37
N GLU A 63 -1.75 10.92 6.41
CA GLU A 63 -1.92 11.86 7.51
C GLU A 63 -3.36 12.37 7.58
N LYS A 64 -3.84 12.62 8.79
CA LYS A 64 -5.09 13.34 9.01
C LYS A 64 -4.80 14.84 8.91
N GLY A 65 -5.53 15.53 8.06
CA GLY A 65 -5.34 16.97 7.81
C GLY A 65 -5.07 17.28 6.34
N GLY A 66 -4.75 18.54 6.03
CA GLY A 66 -4.62 19.04 4.67
C GLY A 66 -3.19 19.20 4.16
N ASP A 67 -2.18 18.79 4.90
CA ASP A 67 -0.78 18.98 4.51
C ASP A 67 -0.29 17.90 3.54
N MET A 68 -0.76 17.98 2.30
CA MET A 68 -0.36 17.09 1.22
C MET A 68 1.14 17.15 0.93
N ARG A 69 1.78 18.29 1.18
CA ARG A 69 3.21 18.46 0.94
C ARG A 69 4.03 17.61 1.91
N ALA A 70 3.69 17.66 3.20
CA ALA A 70 4.36 16.84 4.21
C ALA A 70 4.16 15.34 3.96
N VAL A 71 2.95 14.93 3.56
CA VAL A 71 2.65 13.54 3.18
C VAL A 71 3.52 13.08 2.01
N PHE A 72 3.62 13.88 0.97
CA PHE A 72 4.40 13.55 -0.22
C PHE A 72 5.91 13.56 0.06
N ASP A 73 6.42 14.53 0.81
CA ASP A 73 7.83 14.59 1.20
C ASP A 73 8.23 13.35 2.03
N ARG A 74 7.40 12.95 2.97
CA ARG A 74 7.60 11.72 3.75
C ARG A 74 7.60 10.48 2.86
N PHE A 75 6.67 10.41 1.91
CA PHE A 75 6.61 9.34 0.92
C PHE A 75 7.91 9.24 0.12
N CYS A 76 8.38 10.33 -0.46
CA CYS A 76 9.59 10.37 -1.26
C CYS A 76 10.83 9.96 -0.45
N LYS A 77 10.98 10.49 0.77
CA LYS A 77 12.10 10.14 1.65
C LYS A 77 12.09 8.65 2.01
N GLY A 78 10.94 8.12 2.39
CA GLY A 78 10.79 6.72 2.74
C GLY A 78 11.00 5.79 1.55
N LEU A 79 10.45 6.13 0.39
CA LEU A 79 10.63 5.36 -0.84
C LEU A 79 12.10 5.29 -1.25
N ASN A 80 12.82 6.41 -1.23
CA ASN A 80 14.24 6.46 -1.54
C ASN A 80 15.07 5.59 -0.57
N GLU A 81 14.71 5.57 0.71
CA GLU A 81 15.41 4.73 1.68
C GLU A 81 15.15 3.25 1.44
N VAL A 82 13.92 2.85 1.14
CA VAL A 82 13.57 1.47 0.78
C VAL A 82 14.34 1.06 -0.47
N GLU A 83 14.35 1.87 -1.52
CA GLU A 83 15.09 1.62 -2.75
C GLU A 83 16.59 1.46 -2.48
N ARG A 84 17.17 2.35 -1.68
CA ARG A 84 18.59 2.29 -1.30
C ARG A 84 18.94 0.97 -0.60
N LEU A 85 18.06 0.48 0.27
CA LEU A 85 18.26 -0.78 0.98
C LEU A 85 18.16 -1.99 0.03
N ILE A 86 17.23 -1.97 -0.91
CA ILE A 86 17.07 -3.00 -1.94
C ILE A 86 18.32 -3.06 -2.83
N LYS A 87 18.78 -1.90 -3.31
CA LYS A 87 19.99 -1.78 -4.14
C LYS A 87 21.25 -2.28 -3.44
N ARG A 88 21.38 -2.04 -2.13
CA ARG A 88 22.49 -2.58 -1.32
C ARG A 88 22.52 -4.12 -1.28
N LYS A 89 21.39 -4.77 -1.48
CA LYS A 89 21.28 -6.23 -1.57
C LYS A 89 21.46 -6.77 -2.98
N GLY A 90 21.77 -5.90 -3.96
CA GLY A 90 21.95 -6.27 -5.35
C GLY A 90 20.66 -6.47 -6.15
N HIS A 91 19.56 -5.91 -5.66
CA HIS A 91 18.26 -5.95 -6.33
C HIS A 91 17.80 -4.56 -6.74
N GLU A 92 16.88 -4.52 -7.69
CA GLU A 92 16.21 -3.30 -8.16
C GLU A 92 14.71 -3.53 -8.24
N TYR A 93 13.95 -2.44 -8.30
CA TYR A 93 12.52 -2.55 -8.62
C TYR A 93 12.36 -3.06 -10.06
N MET A 94 11.38 -3.91 -10.28
CA MET A 94 11.03 -4.37 -11.61
C MET A 94 10.43 -3.21 -12.41
N TRP A 95 11.15 -2.74 -13.40
CA TRP A 95 10.76 -1.64 -14.27
C TRP A 95 11.01 -1.99 -15.73
N ASN A 96 10.10 -1.55 -16.59
CA ASN A 96 10.17 -1.75 -18.02
C ASN A 96 9.90 -0.43 -18.74
N GLN A 97 10.66 -0.13 -19.78
CA GLN A 97 10.54 1.13 -20.53
C GLN A 97 9.14 1.34 -21.13
N HIS A 98 8.46 0.28 -21.52
CA HIS A 98 7.13 0.34 -22.12
C HIS A 98 6.01 0.36 -21.05
N LEU A 99 6.14 -0.46 -20.01
CA LEU A 99 5.10 -0.69 -19.00
C LEU A 99 5.30 0.10 -17.71
N GLY A 100 6.46 0.72 -17.51
CA GLY A 100 6.82 1.34 -16.24
C GLY A 100 7.13 0.30 -15.16
N TYR A 101 6.72 0.55 -13.93
CA TYR A 101 6.86 -0.41 -12.84
C TYR A 101 5.95 -1.60 -13.05
N ILE A 102 6.50 -2.80 -12.88
CA ILE A 102 5.78 -4.06 -13.03
C ILE A 102 5.23 -4.46 -11.67
N LEU A 103 3.92 -4.57 -11.61
CA LEU A 103 3.16 -4.88 -10.40
C LEU A 103 2.30 -6.11 -10.64
N THR A 104 1.87 -6.78 -9.59
CA THR A 104 1.10 -8.03 -9.69
C THR A 104 -0.26 -7.79 -10.33
N CYS A 105 -0.94 -6.71 -9.92
CA CYS A 105 -2.22 -6.34 -10.53
C CYS A 105 -1.98 -5.44 -11.75
N PRO A 106 -2.46 -5.80 -12.94
CA PRO A 106 -2.28 -4.99 -14.15
C PRO A 106 -2.80 -3.55 -14.06
N SER A 107 -3.78 -3.30 -13.22
CA SER A 107 -4.32 -1.95 -12.99
C SER A 107 -3.35 -1.00 -12.29
N ASN A 108 -2.30 -1.53 -11.66
CA ASN A 108 -1.29 -0.77 -10.93
C ASN A 108 -0.02 -0.49 -11.76
N LEU A 109 0.09 -1.04 -12.98
CA LEU A 109 1.23 -0.82 -13.88
C LEU A 109 1.44 0.67 -14.21
N GLY A 110 2.67 1.04 -14.51
CA GLY A 110 3.04 2.40 -14.91
C GLY A 110 3.87 3.11 -13.87
N THR A 111 3.39 4.23 -13.34
CA THR A 111 4.12 4.99 -12.31
C THR A 111 4.15 4.28 -10.97
N GLY A 112 3.26 3.33 -10.74
CA GLY A 112 3.08 2.70 -9.43
C GLY A 112 2.62 3.66 -8.33
N LEU A 113 2.31 4.92 -8.68
CA LEU A 113 1.93 5.96 -7.72
C LEU A 113 0.43 6.20 -7.74
N ARG A 114 -0.17 6.18 -6.56
CA ARG A 114 -1.55 6.59 -6.34
C ARG A 114 -1.61 7.62 -5.22
N ALA A 115 -2.28 8.74 -5.46
CA ALA A 115 -2.59 9.74 -4.45
C ALA A 115 -4.11 9.80 -4.23
N GLY A 116 -4.52 9.92 -2.97
CA GLY A 116 -5.93 10.00 -2.61
C GLY A 116 -6.17 11.01 -1.50
N VAL A 117 -7.33 11.65 -1.54
CA VAL A 117 -7.78 12.57 -0.51
C VAL A 117 -9.19 12.18 -0.09
N HIS A 118 -9.38 11.97 1.20
CA HIS A 118 -10.70 11.75 1.77
C HIS A 118 -11.24 13.06 2.34
N VAL A 119 -12.33 13.55 1.76
CA VAL A 119 -12.94 14.81 2.17
C VAL A 119 -14.30 14.55 2.82
N LYS A 120 -14.51 15.10 4.01
CA LYS A 120 -15.80 15.01 4.69
C LYS A 120 -16.75 16.08 4.14
N LEU A 121 -17.79 15.65 3.42
CA LEU A 121 -18.76 16.51 2.74
C LEU A 121 -20.19 16.22 3.26
N PRO A 122 -20.53 16.58 4.51
CA PRO A 122 -21.77 16.16 5.16
C PRO A 122 -23.03 16.70 4.48
N ASN A 123 -22.95 17.84 3.83
CA ASN A 123 -24.09 18.42 3.10
C ASN A 123 -24.27 17.79 1.73
N LEU A 124 -23.20 17.54 1.01
CA LEU A 124 -23.24 16.89 -0.31
C LEU A 124 -23.67 15.42 -0.18
N ALA A 125 -23.23 14.72 0.86
CA ALA A 125 -23.64 13.33 1.11
C ALA A 125 -25.15 13.14 1.34
N LYS A 126 -25.88 14.21 1.65
CA LYS A 126 -27.36 14.18 1.80
C LYS A 126 -28.08 14.26 0.44
N VAL A 127 -27.39 14.68 -0.60
CA VAL A 127 -27.94 14.76 -1.96
C VAL A 127 -27.80 13.38 -2.61
N ARG A 128 -28.88 12.61 -2.61
CA ARG A 128 -28.96 11.22 -3.09
C ARG A 128 -28.83 11.03 -4.61
N LYS A 129 -28.32 12.00 -5.35
CA LYS A 129 -28.11 11.90 -6.81
C LYS A 129 -26.77 12.51 -7.17
N LEU A 130 -25.76 11.71 -7.08
CA LEU A 130 -24.52 11.81 -7.85
C LEU A 130 -24.12 10.40 -8.25
#